data_123094935383c56b6a52e4790db9c51a
#
_entry.id   123094935383c56b6a52e4790db9c51a
#
_cell.length_a   1.000
_cell.length_b   1.000
_cell.length_c   1.000
_cell.angle_alpha   90.00
_cell.angle_beta   90.00
_cell.angle_gamma   90.00
#
_symmetry.space_group_name_H-M   'P 1'
#
loop_
_entity.id
_entity.type
_entity.pdbx_description
1 polymer ?
#
loop_
_entity_poly.entity_id
_entity_poly.type
_entity_poly.pdbx_seq_one_letter_code
_entity_poly.pdbx_strand_id
1 'polypeptide(L)'
;MAKVELKAPVVAEIAEAVKDAQSVVLVDYRGLTVDQDTALRKQLRAAGVTYKVYKNTMMNFAFKGTDFEALAPYLEGPSAIAISTTDATAPARELANFAKTAEKLEIKGGVVEGNAYDAAGIMEIAKIPGREALISRLLGSMQSPITNMARVLNQIAEKGGAANCEAAPVSYTHLRAHETKANL
;
A
#
# COMPACT_ATOMS: atom_id res chain seq x y z
N MET A 1 -23.60 -17.35 -32.49
CA MET A 1 -23.78 -16.99 -31.06
C MET A 1 -22.58 -17.52 -30.28
N ALA A 2 -21.57 -16.70 -30.14
CA ALA A 2 -20.26 -17.18 -29.71
C ALA A 2 -20.13 -17.22 -28.20
N LYS A 3 -20.05 -18.42 -27.62
CA LYS A 3 -19.23 -18.74 -26.45
C LYS A 3 -19.52 -17.94 -25.17
N VAL A 4 -20.77 -17.58 -24.89
CA VAL A 4 -21.16 -17.00 -23.59
C VAL A 4 -20.97 -18.04 -22.49
N GLU A 5 -21.29 -19.30 -22.78
CA GLU A 5 -21.13 -20.44 -21.85
C GLU A 5 -19.69 -20.68 -21.41
N LEU A 6 -18.70 -20.43 -22.28
CA LEU A 6 -17.27 -20.57 -21.92
C LEU A 6 -16.72 -19.37 -21.15
N LYS A 7 -17.41 -18.24 -21.19
CA LYS A 7 -16.99 -16.99 -20.49
C LYS A 7 -17.67 -16.82 -19.15
N ALA A 8 -18.84 -17.37 -18.97
CA ALA A 8 -19.59 -17.32 -17.73
C ALA A 8 -18.78 -17.87 -16.52
N PRO A 9 -18.11 -19.03 -16.60
CA PRO A 9 -17.32 -19.53 -15.47
C PRO A 9 -16.15 -18.62 -15.11
N VAL A 10 -15.50 -17.97 -16.11
CA VAL A 10 -14.41 -17.03 -15.84
C VAL A 10 -14.91 -15.76 -15.14
N VAL A 11 -16.07 -15.25 -15.55
CA VAL A 11 -16.70 -14.09 -14.87
C VAL A 11 -17.11 -14.46 -13.46
N ALA A 12 -17.61 -15.68 -13.23
CA ALA A 12 -17.94 -16.17 -11.89
C ALA A 12 -16.68 -16.29 -11.01
N GLU A 13 -15.58 -16.84 -11.55
CA GLU A 13 -14.29 -16.90 -10.85
C GLU A 13 -13.78 -15.52 -10.44
N ILE A 14 -13.88 -14.53 -11.34
CA ILE A 14 -13.48 -13.14 -11.02
C ILE A 14 -14.39 -12.57 -9.95
N ALA A 15 -15.71 -12.77 -10.06
CA ALA A 15 -16.68 -12.26 -9.10
C ALA A 15 -16.50 -12.87 -7.70
N GLU A 16 -16.17 -14.16 -7.60
CA GLU A 16 -15.82 -14.81 -6.33
C GLU A 16 -14.53 -14.23 -5.73
N ALA A 17 -13.47 -14.12 -6.54
CA ALA A 17 -12.21 -13.57 -6.08
C ALA A 17 -12.32 -12.10 -5.62
N VAL A 18 -13.22 -11.33 -6.22
CA VAL A 18 -13.46 -9.93 -5.90
C VAL A 18 -14.35 -9.76 -4.67
N LYS A 19 -15.30 -10.67 -4.41
CA LYS A 19 -16.16 -10.61 -3.22
C LYS A 19 -15.40 -10.62 -1.90
N ASP A 20 -14.36 -11.44 -1.83
CA ASP A 20 -13.54 -11.59 -0.63
C ASP A 20 -12.36 -10.61 -0.60
N ALA A 21 -12.23 -9.77 -1.64
CA ALA A 21 -11.11 -8.86 -1.80
C ALA A 21 -11.24 -7.62 -0.91
N GLN A 22 -10.22 -7.32 -0.12
CA GLN A 22 -10.09 -6.05 0.60
C GLN A 22 -9.55 -4.93 -0.30
N SER A 23 -8.76 -5.29 -1.29
CA SER A 23 -8.23 -4.33 -2.26
C SER A 23 -8.03 -4.96 -3.63
N VAL A 24 -8.24 -4.13 -4.65
CA VAL A 24 -8.07 -4.46 -6.06
C VAL A 24 -7.31 -3.32 -6.72
N VAL A 25 -6.16 -3.63 -7.32
CA VAL A 25 -5.33 -2.65 -8.03
C VAL A 25 -5.18 -3.07 -9.49
N LEU A 26 -5.39 -2.12 -10.40
CA LEU A 26 -5.23 -2.28 -11.84
C LEU A 26 -3.87 -1.73 -12.28
N VAL A 27 -3.16 -2.52 -13.09
CA VAL A 27 -1.87 -2.14 -13.65
C VAL A 27 -1.79 -2.44 -15.14
N ASP A 28 -1.02 -1.64 -15.86
CA ASP A 28 -0.59 -1.95 -17.22
C ASP A 28 0.72 -2.73 -17.17
N TYR A 29 0.72 -3.92 -17.75
CA TYR A 29 1.88 -4.82 -17.78
C TYR A 29 2.67 -4.74 -19.07
N ARG A 30 2.29 -3.86 -20.00
CA ARG A 30 2.96 -3.73 -21.29
C ARG A 30 4.41 -3.27 -21.12
N GLY A 31 5.28 -3.87 -21.90
CA GLY A 31 6.69 -3.52 -21.95
C GLY A 31 7.54 -4.17 -20.87
N LEU A 32 6.96 -4.98 -19.99
CA LEU A 32 7.73 -5.84 -19.09
C LEU A 32 8.38 -6.98 -19.86
N THR A 33 9.60 -7.34 -19.48
CA THR A 33 10.24 -8.57 -19.96
C THR A 33 9.65 -9.78 -19.23
N VAL A 34 9.80 -10.98 -19.81
CA VAL A 34 9.31 -12.23 -19.21
C VAL A 34 9.92 -12.46 -17.83
N ASP A 35 11.21 -12.13 -17.67
CA ASP A 35 11.90 -12.25 -16.38
C ASP A 35 11.34 -11.31 -15.32
N GLN A 36 11.03 -10.07 -15.71
CA GLN A 36 10.42 -9.08 -14.83
C GLN A 36 9.00 -9.49 -14.42
N ASP A 37 8.16 -9.96 -15.36
CA ASP A 37 6.81 -10.44 -15.03
C ASP A 37 6.86 -11.65 -14.10
N THR A 38 7.81 -12.57 -14.32
CA THR A 38 8.01 -13.74 -13.46
C THR A 38 8.46 -13.33 -12.05
N ALA A 39 9.37 -12.37 -11.93
CA ALA A 39 9.81 -11.83 -10.65
C ALA A 39 8.66 -11.12 -9.92
N LEU A 40 7.87 -10.30 -10.63
CA LEU A 40 6.68 -9.62 -10.10
C LEU A 40 5.67 -10.63 -9.55
N ARG A 41 5.33 -11.67 -10.33
CA ARG A 41 4.41 -12.73 -9.89
C ARG A 41 4.92 -13.47 -8.65
N LYS A 42 6.22 -13.69 -8.55
CA LYS A 42 6.83 -14.33 -7.39
C LYS A 42 6.72 -13.44 -6.14
N GLN A 43 6.99 -12.14 -6.26
CA GLN A 43 6.87 -11.18 -5.15
C GLN A 43 5.42 -11.04 -4.70
N LEU A 44 4.48 -10.84 -5.62
CA LEU A 44 3.07 -10.71 -5.29
C LEU A 44 2.51 -11.97 -4.62
N ARG A 45 2.90 -13.16 -5.09
CA ARG A 45 2.52 -14.44 -4.47
C ARG A 45 3.09 -14.59 -3.06
N ALA A 46 4.33 -14.15 -2.82
CA ALA A 46 4.94 -14.16 -1.50
C ALA A 46 4.21 -13.20 -0.52
N ALA A 47 3.65 -12.11 -1.04
CA ALA A 47 2.84 -11.15 -0.28
C ALA A 47 1.35 -11.57 -0.15
N GLY A 48 0.96 -12.77 -0.63
CA GLY A 48 -0.43 -13.23 -0.58
C GLY A 48 -1.37 -12.53 -1.56
N VAL A 49 -0.82 -11.88 -2.59
CA VAL A 49 -1.58 -11.16 -3.61
C VAL A 49 -1.79 -12.04 -4.84
N THR A 50 -3.03 -12.18 -5.26
CA THR A 50 -3.39 -12.88 -6.49
C THR A 50 -3.27 -11.93 -7.68
N TYR A 51 -2.34 -12.21 -8.58
CA TYR A 51 -2.12 -11.42 -9.80
C TYR A 51 -2.52 -12.22 -11.03
N LYS A 52 -3.51 -11.72 -11.78
CA LYS A 52 -4.00 -12.34 -13.01
C LYS A 52 -4.30 -11.30 -14.08
N VAL A 53 -4.20 -11.72 -15.34
CA VAL A 53 -4.56 -10.89 -16.49
C VAL A 53 -5.88 -11.40 -17.03
N TYR A 54 -6.87 -10.53 -17.07
CA TYR A 54 -8.20 -10.82 -17.60
C TYR A 54 -8.57 -9.83 -18.71
N LYS A 55 -9.54 -10.21 -19.49
CA LYS A 55 -10.10 -9.31 -20.51
C LYS A 55 -10.97 -8.24 -19.86
N ASN A 56 -10.79 -6.96 -20.21
CA ASN A 56 -11.50 -5.82 -19.63
C ASN A 56 -13.03 -5.99 -19.61
N THR A 57 -13.59 -6.56 -20.71
CA THR A 57 -15.03 -6.81 -20.77
C THR A 57 -15.51 -7.82 -19.72
N MET A 58 -14.70 -8.82 -19.36
CA MET A 58 -15.04 -9.79 -18.31
C MET A 58 -14.95 -9.17 -16.93
N MET A 59 -13.91 -8.34 -16.71
CA MET A 59 -13.77 -7.56 -15.47
C MET A 59 -14.94 -6.60 -15.28
N ASN A 60 -15.33 -5.88 -16.33
CA ASN A 60 -16.51 -4.99 -16.28
C ASN A 60 -17.80 -5.73 -15.92
N PHE A 61 -18.01 -6.96 -16.43
CA PHE A 61 -19.16 -7.75 -16.04
C PHE A 61 -19.12 -8.23 -14.59
N ALA A 62 -17.93 -8.57 -14.10
CA ALA A 62 -17.74 -9.04 -12.73
C ALA A 62 -17.84 -7.90 -11.70
N PHE A 63 -17.49 -6.67 -12.07
CA PHE A 63 -17.54 -5.50 -11.17
C PHE A 63 -18.93 -4.87 -11.07
N LYS A 64 -19.83 -5.14 -12.01
CA LYS A 64 -21.20 -4.64 -11.96
C LYS A 64 -21.91 -5.10 -10.69
N GLY A 65 -22.41 -4.13 -9.92
CA GLY A 65 -23.11 -4.40 -8.66
C GLY A 65 -22.20 -4.68 -7.47
N THR A 66 -20.90 -4.39 -7.59
CA THR A 66 -19.92 -4.42 -6.47
C THR A 66 -19.32 -3.04 -6.26
N ASP A 67 -18.70 -2.82 -5.10
CA ASP A 67 -18.02 -1.56 -4.77
C ASP A 67 -16.87 -1.22 -5.74
N PHE A 68 -16.47 -2.19 -6.57
CA PHE A 68 -15.43 -2.06 -7.57
C PHE A 68 -15.91 -1.49 -8.92
N GLU A 69 -17.17 -1.14 -9.07
CA GLU A 69 -17.70 -0.52 -10.29
C GLU A 69 -17.01 0.82 -10.61
N ALA A 70 -16.50 1.50 -9.58
CA ALA A 70 -15.69 2.72 -9.71
C ALA A 70 -14.40 2.54 -10.53
N LEU A 71 -13.95 1.28 -10.76
CA LEU A 71 -12.80 0.98 -11.62
C LEU A 71 -13.12 0.93 -13.10
N ALA A 72 -14.38 0.98 -13.49
CA ALA A 72 -14.81 0.91 -14.90
C ALA A 72 -14.08 1.91 -15.83
N PRO A 73 -13.88 3.20 -15.45
CA PRO A 73 -13.15 4.16 -16.28
C PRO A 73 -11.67 3.82 -16.45
N TYR A 74 -11.06 3.08 -15.51
CA TYR A 74 -9.65 2.70 -15.56
C TYR A 74 -9.37 1.41 -16.35
N LEU A 75 -10.42 0.71 -16.82
CA LEU A 75 -10.31 -0.52 -17.62
C LEU A 75 -10.06 -0.24 -19.11
N GLU A 76 -9.34 0.80 -19.45
CA GLU A 76 -8.92 1.09 -20.82
C GLU A 76 -7.55 0.49 -21.10
N GLY A 77 -7.38 -0.09 -22.29
CA GLY A 77 -6.13 -0.74 -22.72
C GLY A 77 -5.86 -2.06 -21.98
N PRO A 78 -4.65 -2.62 -22.09
CA PRO A 78 -4.30 -3.86 -21.40
C PRO A 78 -4.24 -3.62 -19.89
N SER A 79 -4.87 -4.52 -19.15
CA SER A 79 -4.97 -4.39 -17.70
C SER A 79 -4.75 -5.75 -17.05
N ALA A 80 -3.90 -5.76 -16.04
CA ALA A 80 -3.78 -6.85 -15.10
C ALA A 80 -4.39 -6.44 -13.77
N ILE A 81 -4.93 -7.40 -13.05
CA ILE A 81 -5.56 -7.20 -11.75
C ILE A 81 -4.73 -7.86 -10.66
N ALA A 82 -4.46 -7.10 -9.60
CA ALA A 82 -3.86 -7.59 -8.38
C ALA A 82 -4.92 -7.52 -7.26
N ILE A 83 -5.24 -8.66 -6.69
CA ILE A 83 -6.30 -8.83 -5.67
C ILE A 83 -5.64 -9.26 -4.37
N SER A 84 -5.99 -8.62 -3.27
CA SER A 84 -5.60 -9.07 -1.92
C SER A 84 -6.82 -9.26 -1.04
N THR A 85 -6.79 -10.35 -0.28
CA THR A 85 -7.84 -10.73 0.68
C THR A 85 -7.39 -10.53 2.14
N THR A 86 -6.09 -10.42 2.39
CA THR A 86 -5.53 -10.33 3.75
C THR A 86 -5.10 -8.93 4.12
N ASP A 87 -4.31 -8.29 3.25
CA ASP A 87 -3.75 -6.96 3.47
C ASP A 87 -4.22 -5.99 2.39
N ALA A 88 -4.99 -4.97 2.77
CA ALA A 88 -5.51 -3.97 1.84
C ALA A 88 -4.39 -3.17 1.14
N THR A 89 -3.25 -2.97 1.80
CA THR A 89 -2.13 -2.16 1.27
C THR A 89 -1.07 -2.98 0.51
N ALA A 90 -1.09 -4.32 0.66
CA ALA A 90 -0.06 -5.19 0.08
C ALA A 90 0.09 -5.04 -1.44
N PRO A 91 -0.99 -5.08 -2.26
CA PRO A 91 -0.85 -4.95 -3.72
C PRO A 91 -0.25 -3.60 -4.12
N ALA A 92 -0.73 -2.50 -3.50
CA ALA A 92 -0.23 -1.16 -3.78
C ALA A 92 1.26 -1.03 -3.46
N ARG A 93 1.70 -1.55 -2.31
CA ARG A 93 3.08 -1.49 -1.86
C ARG A 93 4.03 -2.29 -2.76
N GLU A 94 3.68 -3.53 -3.06
CA GLU A 94 4.53 -4.40 -3.89
C GLU A 94 4.62 -3.90 -5.33
N LEU A 95 3.49 -3.45 -5.90
CA LEU A 95 3.46 -2.87 -7.24
C LEU A 95 4.25 -1.56 -7.32
N ALA A 96 4.11 -0.66 -6.35
CA ALA A 96 4.88 0.58 -6.32
C ALA A 96 6.39 0.34 -6.09
N ASN A 97 6.77 -0.66 -5.30
CA ASN A 97 8.17 -1.03 -5.14
C ASN A 97 8.74 -1.62 -6.43
N PHE A 98 7.98 -2.44 -7.12
CA PHE A 98 8.38 -3.01 -8.40
C PHE A 98 8.43 -1.97 -9.51
N ALA A 99 7.53 -0.99 -9.53
CA ALA A 99 7.53 0.12 -10.49
C ALA A 99 8.81 0.97 -10.41
N LYS A 100 9.47 1.04 -9.25
CA LYS A 100 10.79 1.69 -9.12
C LYS A 100 11.91 0.94 -9.86
N THR A 101 11.76 -0.38 -10.00
CA THR A 101 12.74 -1.24 -10.68
C THR A 101 12.40 -1.38 -12.17
N ALA A 102 11.11 -1.38 -12.51
CA ALA A 102 10.60 -1.55 -13.86
C ALA A 102 9.78 -0.31 -14.25
N GLU A 103 10.42 0.65 -14.91
CA GLU A 103 9.81 1.94 -15.33
C GLU A 103 8.59 1.78 -16.25
N LYS A 104 8.45 0.61 -16.88
CA LYS A 104 7.35 0.32 -17.82
C LYS A 104 6.07 -0.19 -17.14
N LEU A 105 6.11 -0.46 -15.84
CA LEU A 105 4.92 -0.84 -15.08
C LEU A 105 4.16 0.41 -14.67
N GLU A 106 2.98 0.63 -15.23
CA GLU A 106 2.12 1.75 -14.89
C GLU A 106 0.94 1.30 -14.03
N ILE A 107 0.75 1.95 -12.89
CA ILE A 107 -0.43 1.77 -12.04
C ILE A 107 -1.53 2.66 -12.59
N LYS A 108 -2.68 2.10 -12.93
CA LYS A 108 -3.83 2.85 -13.47
C LYS A 108 -4.72 3.40 -12.36
N GLY A 109 -4.94 2.63 -11.34
CA GLY A 109 -5.79 2.96 -10.22
C GLY A 109 -6.17 1.71 -9.44
N GLY A 110 -6.94 1.88 -8.39
CA GLY A 110 -7.40 0.76 -7.58
C GLY A 110 -8.51 1.16 -6.62
N VAL A 111 -9.13 0.15 -6.04
CA VAL A 111 -10.06 0.30 -4.94
C VAL A 111 -9.44 -0.37 -3.71
N VAL A 112 -9.40 0.36 -2.62
CA VAL A 112 -8.90 -0.12 -1.33
C VAL A 112 -9.96 0.15 -0.28
N GLU A 113 -10.44 -0.89 0.39
CA GLU A 113 -11.50 -0.81 1.41
C GLU A 113 -12.76 -0.05 0.93
N GLY A 114 -13.18 -0.30 -0.32
CA GLY A 114 -14.36 0.33 -0.92
C GLY A 114 -14.17 1.75 -1.46
N ASN A 115 -12.99 2.35 -1.26
CA ASN A 115 -12.66 3.67 -1.80
C ASN A 115 -11.85 3.55 -3.09
N ALA A 116 -12.27 4.28 -4.13
CA ALA A 116 -11.54 4.34 -5.38
C ALA A 116 -10.42 5.37 -5.32
N TYR A 117 -9.24 4.98 -5.79
CA TYR A 117 -8.03 5.80 -5.82
C TYR A 117 -7.44 5.81 -7.22
N ASP A 118 -6.97 6.98 -7.62
CA ASP A 118 -6.17 7.19 -8.81
C ASP A 118 -4.75 6.64 -8.63
N ALA A 119 -3.97 6.63 -9.69
CA ALA A 119 -2.56 6.24 -9.67
C ALA A 119 -1.75 6.98 -8.58
N ALA A 120 -1.97 8.28 -8.41
CA ALA A 120 -1.32 9.08 -7.36
C ALA A 120 -1.73 8.63 -5.95
N GLY A 121 -3.03 8.39 -5.73
CA GLY A 121 -3.56 7.91 -4.45
C GLY A 121 -3.04 6.51 -4.09
N ILE A 122 -2.92 5.60 -5.07
CA ILE A 122 -2.32 4.27 -4.86
C ILE A 122 -0.85 4.39 -4.47
N MET A 123 -0.10 5.33 -5.05
CA MET A 123 1.30 5.58 -4.65
C MET A 123 1.42 6.14 -3.23
N GLU A 124 0.44 6.89 -2.75
CA GLU A 124 0.40 7.34 -1.35
C GLU A 124 0.09 6.19 -0.40
N ILE A 125 -0.89 5.35 -0.74
CA ILE A 125 -1.22 4.13 0.01
C ILE A 125 -0.01 3.17 0.07
N ALA A 126 0.76 3.07 -1.01
CA ALA A 126 1.96 2.24 -1.06
C ALA A 126 3.06 2.65 -0.06
N LYS A 127 3.04 3.90 0.44
CA LYS A 127 3.95 4.36 1.51
C LYS A 127 3.56 3.81 2.89
N ILE A 128 2.33 3.33 3.04
CA ILE A 128 1.84 2.78 4.29
C ILE A 128 2.45 1.40 4.48
N PRO A 129 3.17 1.15 5.59
CA PRO A 129 3.71 -0.17 5.87
C PRO A 129 2.58 -1.16 6.18
N GLY A 130 2.85 -2.46 6.03
CA GLY A 130 1.89 -3.51 6.35
C GLY A 130 1.44 -3.48 7.82
N ARG A 131 0.33 -4.16 8.10
CA ARG A 131 -0.34 -4.17 9.41
C ARG A 131 0.60 -4.52 10.56
N GLU A 132 1.46 -5.52 10.40
CA GLU A 132 2.40 -5.94 11.43
C GLU A 132 3.44 -4.85 11.75
N ALA A 133 3.95 -4.17 10.71
CA ALA A 133 4.90 -3.08 10.89
C ALA A 133 4.25 -1.85 11.55
N LEU A 134 2.96 -1.58 11.28
CA LEU A 134 2.20 -0.52 11.97
C LEU A 134 2.02 -0.84 13.44
N ILE A 135 1.64 -2.07 13.77
CA ILE A 135 1.51 -2.53 15.17
C ILE A 135 2.86 -2.45 15.88
N SER A 136 3.94 -2.90 15.24
CA SER A 136 5.29 -2.81 15.79
C SER A 136 5.71 -1.37 16.07
N ARG A 137 5.42 -0.43 15.14
CA ARG A 137 5.66 1.00 15.34
C ARG A 137 4.85 1.56 16.51
N LEU A 138 3.57 1.19 16.62
CA LEU A 138 2.70 1.62 17.71
C LEU A 138 3.25 1.15 19.06
N LEU A 139 3.57 -0.14 19.18
CA LEU A 139 4.15 -0.71 20.39
C LEU A 139 5.50 -0.05 20.73
N GLY A 140 6.35 0.17 19.72
CA GLY A 140 7.62 0.87 19.89
C GLY A 140 7.44 2.31 20.40
N SER A 141 6.44 3.04 19.88
CA SER A 141 6.15 4.40 20.33
C SER A 141 5.62 4.45 21.78
N MET A 142 4.84 3.44 22.19
CA MET A 142 4.37 3.31 23.57
C MET A 142 5.49 2.98 24.56
N GLN A 143 6.48 2.20 24.14
CA GLN A 143 7.65 1.85 24.95
C GLN A 143 8.74 2.93 24.92
N SER A 144 8.72 3.82 23.94
CA SER A 144 9.76 4.84 23.72
C SER A 144 10.04 5.71 24.94
N PRO A 145 9.04 6.24 25.70
CA PRO A 145 9.30 7.03 26.89
C PRO A 145 10.11 6.28 27.95
N ILE A 146 9.79 5.01 28.17
CA ILE A 146 10.47 4.18 29.18
C ILE A 146 11.90 3.87 28.75
N THR A 147 12.08 3.47 27.48
CA THR A 147 13.41 3.17 26.93
C THR A 147 14.29 4.40 26.84
N ASN A 148 13.74 5.57 26.54
CA ASN A 148 14.47 6.83 26.52
C ASN A 148 14.92 7.24 27.95
N MET A 149 14.04 7.06 28.94
CA MET A 149 14.41 7.31 30.35
C MET A 149 15.54 6.38 30.78
N ALA A 150 15.45 5.08 30.49
CA ALA A 150 16.51 4.12 30.81
C ALA A 150 17.83 4.46 30.11
N ARG A 151 17.75 4.90 28.83
CA ARG A 151 18.95 5.34 28.08
C ARG A 151 19.59 6.57 28.69
N VAL A 152 18.80 7.57 29.12
CA VAL A 152 19.31 8.77 29.76
C VAL A 152 19.97 8.41 31.10
N LEU A 153 19.36 7.55 31.91
CA LEU A 153 19.94 7.07 33.15
C LEU A 153 21.28 6.35 32.94
N ASN A 154 21.34 5.49 31.92
CA ASN A 154 22.61 4.83 31.55
C ASN A 154 23.66 5.83 31.10
N GLN A 155 23.30 6.82 30.29
CA GLN A 155 24.24 7.87 29.87
C GLN A 155 24.76 8.71 31.05
N ILE A 156 23.91 8.98 32.03
CA ILE A 156 24.33 9.69 33.28
C ILE A 156 25.29 8.80 34.07
N ALA A 157 25.01 7.50 34.18
CA ALA A 157 25.88 6.56 34.88
C ALA A 157 27.24 6.39 34.19
N GLU A 158 27.28 6.30 32.85
CA GLU A 158 28.52 6.20 32.06
C GLU A 158 29.35 7.48 32.12
N LYS A 159 28.71 8.64 32.16
CA LYS A 159 29.40 9.96 32.26
C LYS A 159 29.78 10.37 33.67
N GLY A 160 29.70 9.47 34.66
CA GLY A 160 30.22 9.70 36.00
C GLY A 160 29.32 10.52 36.92
N GLY A 161 27.99 10.49 36.73
CA GLY A 161 27.01 11.16 37.57
C GLY A 161 26.77 12.64 37.23
N ALA A 162 25.84 13.26 37.95
CA ALA A 162 25.30 14.60 37.68
C ALA A 162 26.32 15.76 37.64
N ALA A 163 27.57 15.53 37.96
CA ALA A 163 28.60 16.56 38.03
C ALA A 163 29.10 17.03 36.63
N ASN A 164 28.78 16.30 35.53
CA ASN A 164 29.19 16.65 34.17
C ASN A 164 28.00 16.81 33.20
N CYS A 165 26.80 17.00 33.68
CA CYS A 165 25.68 17.40 32.86
C CYS A 165 25.77 18.91 32.54
N GLU A 166 26.61 19.22 31.57
CA GLU A 166 26.46 20.47 30.83
C GLU A 166 25.12 20.38 30.12
N ALA A 167 24.14 21.19 30.59
CA ALA A 167 22.78 21.21 30.05
C ALA A 167 22.87 21.54 28.55
N ALA A 168 22.76 20.51 27.69
CA ALA A 168 22.55 20.77 26.28
C ALA A 168 21.29 21.60 26.16
N PRO A 169 21.33 22.77 25.48
CA PRO A 169 20.16 23.63 25.37
C PRO A 169 19.07 22.85 24.64
N VAL A 170 18.03 22.49 25.39
CA VAL A 170 16.79 21.98 24.80
C VAL A 170 16.23 23.09 23.93
N SER A 171 16.43 23.01 22.65
CA SER A 171 15.88 23.93 21.68
C SER A 171 14.36 23.76 21.64
N TYR A 172 13.66 24.56 22.42
CA TYR A 172 12.21 24.75 22.39
C TYR A 172 11.76 25.56 21.16
N THR A 173 12.37 25.33 19.99
CA THR A 173 12.06 26.08 18.78
C THR A 173 10.70 25.72 18.14
N HIS A 174 10.01 24.69 18.64
CA HIS A 174 8.73 24.25 18.02
C HIS A 174 7.45 24.84 18.68
N LEU A 175 7.54 25.48 19.85
CA LEU A 175 6.34 26.01 20.50
C LEU A 175 6.08 27.50 20.23
N ARG A 176 7.01 28.22 19.60
CA ARG A 176 6.86 29.66 19.36
C ARG A 176 6.28 30.04 17.98
N ALA A 177 6.07 29.08 17.10
CA ALA A 177 5.56 29.36 15.74
C ALA A 177 4.03 29.46 15.66
N HIS A 178 3.28 29.06 16.69
CA HIS A 178 1.82 29.07 16.69
C HIS A 178 1.18 30.28 17.42
N GLU A 179 1.92 31.01 18.24
CA GLU A 179 1.32 32.12 19.00
C GLU A 179 1.42 33.49 18.33
N THR A 180 2.21 33.67 17.29
CA THR A 180 2.38 34.97 16.63
C THR A 180 1.42 35.25 15.48
N LYS A 181 0.48 34.33 15.16
CA LYS A 181 -0.53 34.52 14.08
C LYS A 181 -1.93 34.88 14.56
N ALA A 182 -2.14 35.03 15.86
CA ALA A 182 -3.46 35.33 16.44
C ALA A 182 -3.64 36.79 16.91
N ASN A 183 -2.64 37.68 16.74
CA ASN A 183 -2.74 39.10 17.11
C ASN A 183 -2.16 40.01 16.00
N LEU A 184 -2.90 40.12 14.90
CA LEU A 184 -2.88 41.24 13.95
C LEU A 184 -4.21 41.28 13.22
#